data_01abef71ac4df354a8da609190f64cee
#
_entry.id   01abef71ac4df354a8da609190f64cee
#
_cell.length_a   1.000
_cell.length_b   1.000
_cell.length_c   1.000
_cell.angle_alpha   90.00
_cell.angle_beta   90.00
_cell.angle_gamma   90.00
#
_symmetry.space_group_name_H-M   'P 1'
#
loop_
_entity.id
_entity.type
_entity.pdbx_description
1 polymer ?
#
loop_
_entity_poly.entity_id
_entity_poly.type
_entity_poly.pdbx_seq_one_letter_code
_entity_poly.pdbx_strand_id
1 'polypeptide(L)'
;YTGTDSNATIAITQESTSNFFLSDGINTISLSEVQCPIEIGVYNINDDGLVMCTGSTSWSNDQSFALAAWSDDSTTPEVDGMTQGGEFVFGICLNGSSSNSPIFSFNESYQIENMSGGSTSFNSNGMYVLNSATFNTVQNVYDIQQPCWPVDMNENNQNKKIKLKTDLIGRTINKDDSYSGFIFELYYDNSYRKVFKY
;
A
#
# COMPACT_ATOMS: atom_id res chain seq x y z
N TYR A 1 4.28 7.21 -8.87
CA TYR A 1 5.16 8.40 -8.84
C TYR A 1 6.33 8.22 -9.80
N THR A 2 6.81 9.29 -10.35
CA THR A 2 8.08 9.35 -11.08
C THR A 2 9.18 9.73 -10.10
N GLY A 3 10.28 8.96 -10.06
CA GLY A 3 11.43 9.31 -9.22
C GLY A 3 12.01 10.64 -9.71
N THR A 4 12.01 11.64 -8.84
CA THR A 4 12.65 12.93 -9.08
C THR A 4 14.10 12.91 -8.57
N ASP A 5 14.89 13.91 -8.90
CA ASP A 5 16.27 14.02 -8.40
C ASP A 5 16.36 14.35 -6.90
N SER A 6 15.21 14.49 -6.23
CA SER A 6 15.11 14.95 -4.86
C SER A 6 14.10 14.13 -4.05
N ASN A 7 14.53 13.63 -2.91
CA ASN A 7 13.68 12.89 -1.99
C ASN A 7 14.08 13.15 -0.54
N ALA A 8 13.20 12.78 0.39
CA ALA A 8 13.55 12.58 1.78
C ALA A 8 13.62 11.08 2.08
N THR A 9 14.49 10.69 3.00
CA THR A 9 14.58 9.32 3.48
C THR A 9 13.93 9.22 4.85
N ILE A 10 12.99 8.30 5.00
CA ILE A 10 12.30 8.02 6.25
C ILE A 10 12.69 6.62 6.71
N ALA A 11 13.48 6.53 7.76
CA ALA A 11 13.91 5.27 8.35
C ALA A 11 12.89 4.80 9.40
N ILE A 12 12.72 3.48 9.49
CA ILE A 12 11.99 2.79 10.55
C ILE A 12 12.97 1.78 11.14
N THR A 13 13.29 1.94 12.42
CA THR A 13 14.23 1.03 13.08
C THR A 13 13.52 -0.25 13.49
N GLN A 14 14.24 -1.35 13.55
CA GLN A 14 13.70 -2.62 14.06
C GLN A 14 13.07 -2.46 15.46
N GLU A 15 13.69 -1.66 16.32
CA GLU A 15 13.20 -1.41 17.68
C GLU A 15 11.86 -0.67 17.68
N SER A 16 11.66 0.25 16.73
CA SER A 16 10.42 1.04 16.64
C SER A 16 9.25 0.25 16.06
N THR A 17 9.48 -0.86 15.34
CA THR A 17 8.39 -1.63 14.69
C THR A 17 7.30 -2.09 15.66
N SER A 18 7.64 -2.30 16.95
CA SER A 18 6.69 -2.64 18.02
C SER A 18 5.70 -1.51 18.38
N ASN A 19 5.97 -0.29 17.93
CA ASN A 19 5.16 0.90 18.19
C ASN A 19 4.22 1.25 17.04
N PHE A 20 4.02 0.32 16.12
CA PHE A 20 3.11 0.52 14.99
C PHE A 20 1.86 -0.34 15.15
N PHE A 21 0.72 0.30 15.04
CA PHE A 21 -0.57 -0.29 15.38
C PHE A 21 -1.60 -0.11 14.27
N LEU A 22 -2.53 -1.06 14.19
CA LEU A 22 -3.75 -0.98 13.40
C LEU A 22 -4.94 -0.92 14.35
N SER A 23 -5.85 0.03 14.13
CA SER A 23 -7.02 0.28 14.97
C SER A 23 -8.30 0.32 14.14
N ASP A 24 -9.37 -0.30 14.63
CA ASP A 24 -10.74 -0.17 14.10
C ASP A 24 -11.59 0.85 14.88
N GLY A 25 -10.94 1.64 15.74
CA GLY A 25 -11.58 2.61 16.62
C GLY A 25 -12.10 2.02 17.94
N ILE A 26 -12.14 0.69 18.07
CA ILE A 26 -12.55 -0.04 19.29
C ILE A 26 -11.38 -0.88 19.81
N ASN A 27 -10.74 -1.59 18.91
CA ASN A 27 -9.64 -2.50 19.21
C ASN A 27 -8.38 -2.04 18.49
N THR A 28 -7.23 -2.41 19.03
CA THR A 28 -5.92 -2.08 18.48
C THR A 28 -5.03 -3.31 18.54
N ILE A 29 -4.35 -3.61 17.43
CA ILE A 29 -3.36 -4.68 17.34
C ILE A 29 -2.02 -4.12 16.86
N SER A 30 -0.92 -4.77 17.25
CA SER A 30 0.39 -4.44 16.68
C SER A 30 0.48 -4.88 15.22
N LEU A 31 1.15 -4.11 14.36
CA LEU A 31 1.45 -4.56 13.00
C LEU A 31 2.31 -5.83 12.98
N SER A 32 3.08 -6.09 14.05
CA SER A 32 3.84 -7.32 14.19
C SER A 32 2.97 -8.58 14.35
N GLU A 33 1.70 -8.44 14.74
CA GLU A 33 0.74 -9.53 14.86
C GLU A 33 -0.02 -9.79 13.55
N VAL A 34 0.07 -8.88 12.60
CA VAL A 34 -0.56 -9.02 11.28
C VAL A 34 0.24 -10.01 10.46
N GLN A 35 -0.41 -11.07 10.01
CA GLN A 35 0.24 -12.14 9.24
C GLN A 35 0.26 -11.88 7.73
N CYS A 36 -0.41 -10.83 7.26
CA CYS A 36 -0.43 -10.44 5.86
C CYS A 36 0.85 -9.70 5.47
N PRO A 37 1.30 -9.82 4.23
CA PRO A 37 2.27 -8.89 3.69
C PRO A 37 1.75 -7.46 3.77
N ILE A 38 2.54 -6.59 4.36
CA ILE A 38 2.23 -5.17 4.54
C ILE A 38 3.16 -4.36 3.66
N GLU A 39 2.62 -3.40 2.93
CA GLU A 39 3.37 -2.27 2.38
C GLU A 39 3.06 -1.02 3.19
N ILE A 40 4.08 -0.25 3.51
CA ILE A 40 3.95 1.08 4.09
C ILE A 40 4.32 2.11 3.04
N GLY A 41 3.50 3.15 2.92
CA GLY A 41 3.71 4.25 2.00
C GLY A 41 3.66 5.60 2.68
N VAL A 42 4.22 6.59 2.02
CA VAL A 42 4.08 8.01 2.33
C VAL A 42 3.31 8.68 1.22
N TYR A 43 2.41 9.57 1.59
CA TYR A 43 1.43 10.18 0.71
C TYR A 43 1.44 11.69 0.87
N ASN A 44 1.14 12.36 -0.22
CA ASN A 44 0.76 13.77 -0.26
C ASN A 44 -0.76 13.86 -0.43
N ILE A 45 -1.37 14.82 0.24
CA ILE A 45 -2.78 15.16 0.04
C ILE A 45 -2.80 16.58 -0.51
N ASN A 46 -3.25 16.75 -1.75
CA ASN A 46 -3.35 18.05 -2.35
C ASN A 46 -4.57 18.84 -1.82
N ASP A 47 -4.68 20.13 -2.22
CA ASP A 47 -5.74 21.03 -1.79
C ASP A 47 -7.15 20.55 -2.20
N ASP A 48 -7.25 19.73 -3.23
CA ASP A 48 -8.50 19.09 -3.68
C ASP A 48 -8.85 17.83 -2.88
N GLY A 49 -8.01 17.43 -1.92
CA GLY A 49 -8.16 16.21 -1.13
C GLY A 49 -7.77 14.93 -1.87
N LEU A 50 -7.09 15.04 -3.02
CA LEU A 50 -6.58 13.88 -3.74
C LEU A 50 -5.35 13.33 -3.02
N VAL A 51 -5.38 12.05 -2.71
CA VAL A 51 -4.30 11.32 -2.05
C VAL A 51 -3.40 10.69 -3.09
N MET A 52 -2.11 10.99 -3.01
CA MET A 52 -1.11 10.53 -3.96
C MET A 52 0.05 9.85 -3.23
N CYS A 53 0.40 8.63 -3.65
CA CYS A 53 1.55 7.92 -3.11
C CYS A 53 2.85 8.55 -3.64
N THR A 54 3.69 9.01 -2.75
CA THR A 54 4.99 9.61 -3.08
C THR A 54 6.16 8.68 -2.78
N GLY A 55 5.89 7.51 -2.23
CA GLY A 55 6.85 6.44 -2.03
C GLY A 55 6.31 5.32 -1.16
N SER A 56 6.79 4.10 -1.37
CA SER A 56 6.40 2.94 -0.57
C SER A 56 7.53 1.93 -0.45
N THR A 57 7.41 1.05 0.54
CA THR A 57 8.29 -0.09 0.74
C THR A 57 7.56 -1.21 1.49
N SER A 58 8.11 -2.42 1.42
CA SER A 58 7.58 -3.54 2.19
C SER A 58 7.92 -3.38 3.67
N TRP A 59 6.94 -3.67 4.52
CA TRP A 59 7.12 -3.72 5.97
C TRP A 59 7.98 -4.92 6.38
N SER A 60 8.83 -4.71 7.39
CA SER A 60 9.58 -5.79 8.04
C SER A 60 9.53 -5.62 9.56
N ASN A 61 9.33 -6.73 10.27
CA ASN A 61 9.46 -6.77 11.74
C ASN A 61 10.87 -7.15 12.20
N ASP A 62 11.68 -7.71 11.29
CA ASP A 62 12.94 -8.39 11.63
C ASP A 62 14.16 -7.52 11.39
N GLN A 63 14.01 -6.40 10.71
CA GLN A 63 15.14 -5.52 10.36
C GLN A 63 14.68 -4.07 10.20
N SER A 64 15.62 -3.16 10.37
CA SER A 64 15.42 -1.76 10.01
C SER A 64 15.29 -1.61 8.51
N PHE A 65 14.42 -0.70 8.07
CA PHE A 65 14.21 -0.40 6.67
C PHE A 65 13.92 1.09 6.47
N ALA A 66 13.87 1.53 5.24
CA ALA A 66 13.57 2.91 4.91
C ALA A 66 12.69 3.00 3.66
N LEU A 67 11.94 4.09 3.58
CA LEU A 67 11.21 4.50 2.38
C LEU A 67 11.66 5.88 1.93
N ALA A 68 11.64 6.11 0.63
CA ALA A 68 11.87 7.42 0.05
C ALA A 68 10.54 8.14 -0.13
N ALA A 69 10.47 9.39 0.31
CA ALA A 69 9.39 10.31 -0.04
C ALA A 69 9.91 11.21 -1.17
N TRP A 70 9.42 11.01 -2.39
CA TRP A 70 9.85 11.75 -3.56
C TRP A 70 9.20 13.14 -3.59
N SER A 71 9.99 14.15 -3.92
CA SER A 71 9.49 15.50 -4.10
C SER A 71 8.69 15.63 -5.39
N ASP A 72 7.85 16.65 -5.42
CA ASP A 72 7.16 17.08 -6.62
C ASP A 72 8.14 17.49 -7.73
N ASP A 73 7.83 17.08 -8.97
CA ASP A 73 8.58 17.48 -10.15
C ASP A 73 8.06 18.81 -10.68
N SER A 74 8.80 19.88 -10.42
CA SER A 74 8.43 21.21 -10.87
C SER A 74 8.41 21.40 -12.40
N THR A 75 8.81 20.40 -13.17
CA THR A 75 8.74 20.41 -14.65
C THR A 75 7.40 19.95 -15.19
N THR A 76 6.57 19.30 -14.36
CA THR A 76 5.20 18.92 -14.68
C THR A 76 4.20 19.89 -14.07
N PRO A 77 3.04 20.15 -14.71
CA PRO A 77 2.01 21.01 -14.14
C PRO A 77 1.22 20.33 -13.01
N GLU A 78 1.25 19.00 -12.95
CA GLU A 78 0.59 18.20 -11.93
C GLU A 78 1.49 18.06 -10.70
N VAL A 79 0.92 18.17 -9.50
CA VAL A 79 1.62 17.83 -8.25
C VAL A 79 1.67 16.33 -8.13
N ASP A 80 2.82 15.71 -8.38
CA ASP A 80 3.01 14.25 -8.41
C ASP A 80 3.97 13.73 -7.32
N GLY A 81 4.36 14.58 -6.38
CA GLY A 81 5.23 14.27 -5.26
C GLY A 81 4.95 15.09 -4.00
N MET A 82 5.87 15.04 -3.06
CA MET A 82 5.83 15.84 -1.82
C MET A 82 6.19 17.29 -2.10
N THR A 83 5.38 18.22 -1.61
CA THR A 83 5.70 19.64 -1.65
C THR A 83 6.62 20.01 -0.48
N GLN A 84 7.54 20.96 -0.72
CA GLN A 84 8.43 21.47 0.32
C GLN A 84 7.65 22.04 1.51
N GLY A 85 7.92 21.56 2.72
CA GLY A 85 7.20 21.95 3.93
C GLY A 85 5.86 21.21 4.13
N GLY A 86 5.47 20.32 3.23
CA GLY A 86 4.26 19.50 3.35
C GLY A 86 4.33 18.52 4.52
N GLU A 87 3.19 18.22 5.12
CA GLU A 87 3.09 17.22 6.17
C GLU A 87 3.15 15.80 5.59
N PHE A 88 3.76 14.88 6.31
CA PHE A 88 3.74 13.47 5.94
C PHE A 88 2.40 12.85 6.29
N VAL A 89 1.82 12.12 5.34
CA VAL A 89 0.72 11.21 5.59
C VAL A 89 1.23 9.80 5.33
N PHE A 90 1.12 8.92 6.31
CA PHE A 90 1.52 7.53 6.15
C PHE A 90 0.30 6.66 5.93
N GLY A 91 0.46 5.64 5.13
CA GLY A 91 -0.57 4.63 4.91
C GLY A 91 0.03 3.24 4.83
N ILE A 92 -0.79 2.26 5.14
CA ILE A 92 -0.44 0.86 4.94
C ILE A 92 -1.42 0.21 3.97
N CYS A 93 -0.90 -0.73 3.22
CA CYS A 93 -1.66 -1.62 2.36
C CYS A 93 -1.45 -3.06 2.83
N LEU A 94 -2.52 -3.73 3.19
CA LEU A 94 -2.51 -5.14 3.59
C LEU A 94 -2.87 -5.98 2.36
N ASN A 95 -1.90 -6.72 1.84
CA ASN A 95 -2.07 -7.57 0.67
C ASN A 95 -2.52 -8.98 1.09
N GLY A 96 -3.60 -9.47 0.48
CA GLY A 96 -4.07 -10.84 0.70
C GLY A 96 -5.12 -11.00 1.80
N SER A 97 -5.86 -9.93 2.13
CA SER A 97 -7.01 -10.04 3.04
C SER A 97 -8.10 -10.96 2.47
N SER A 98 -8.89 -11.57 3.35
CA SER A 98 -9.99 -12.49 3.00
C SER A 98 -11.04 -11.88 2.05
N SER A 99 -11.02 -10.57 1.85
CA SER A 99 -11.95 -9.83 1.00
C SER A 99 -11.55 -9.75 -0.48
N ASN A 100 -10.45 -10.38 -0.90
CA ASN A 100 -9.89 -10.28 -2.27
C ASN A 100 -9.53 -8.86 -2.73
N SER A 101 -9.54 -7.89 -1.84
CA SER A 101 -9.15 -6.51 -2.11
C SER A 101 -8.11 -6.08 -1.09
N PRO A 102 -7.07 -5.34 -1.49
CA PRO A 102 -6.14 -4.78 -0.53
C PRO A 102 -6.87 -3.82 0.41
N ILE A 103 -6.51 -3.90 1.71
CA ILE A 103 -7.02 -2.97 2.72
C ILE A 103 -6.05 -1.82 2.81
N PHE A 104 -6.53 -0.61 2.54
CA PHE A 104 -5.77 0.61 2.75
C PHE A 104 -6.20 1.28 4.04
N SER A 105 -5.22 1.69 4.83
CA SER A 105 -5.43 2.39 6.09
C SER A 105 -4.42 3.52 6.22
N PHE A 106 -4.90 4.72 6.53
CA PHE A 106 -4.04 5.88 6.76
C PHE A 106 -3.79 6.06 8.26
N ASN A 107 -2.72 6.77 8.60
CA ASN A 107 -2.39 7.09 9.98
C ASN A 107 -3.44 8.02 10.60
N GLU A 108 -3.83 7.70 11.83
CA GLU A 108 -4.54 8.61 12.73
C GLU A 108 -3.55 9.49 13.50
N SER A 109 -2.45 8.88 13.90
CA SER A 109 -1.37 9.53 14.63
C SER A 109 -0.02 8.93 14.25
N TYR A 110 1.04 9.71 14.39
CA TYR A 110 2.40 9.25 14.20
C TYR A 110 3.39 10.12 14.98
N GLN A 111 4.60 9.58 15.19
CA GLN A 111 5.73 10.31 15.75
C GLN A 111 6.93 10.18 14.81
N ILE A 112 7.39 11.31 14.31
CA ILE A 112 8.54 11.40 13.40
C ILE A 112 9.56 12.39 13.96
N GLU A 113 10.82 12.08 13.77
CA GLU A 113 11.95 12.92 14.16
C GLU A 113 12.78 13.29 12.92
N ASN A 114 13.16 14.54 12.82
CA ASN A 114 14.11 15.00 11.81
C ASN A 114 15.53 14.85 12.36
N MET A 115 16.32 13.97 11.75
CA MET A 115 17.69 13.64 12.20
C MET A 115 18.67 14.81 12.12
N SER A 116 18.38 15.81 11.28
CA SER A 116 19.16 17.03 11.16
C SER A 116 18.69 18.15 12.10
N GLY A 117 17.62 17.89 12.89
CA GLY A 117 16.94 18.88 13.68
C GLY A 117 16.00 19.76 12.84
N GLY A 118 15.13 20.51 13.49
CA GLY A 118 14.18 21.40 12.85
C GLY A 118 12.80 20.79 12.60
N SER A 119 12.13 21.20 11.52
CA SER A 119 10.77 20.80 11.21
C SER A 119 10.65 19.31 10.93
N THR A 120 9.55 18.72 11.34
CA THR A 120 9.13 17.34 11.01
C THR A 120 8.36 17.24 9.69
N SER A 121 8.17 18.35 8.98
CA SER A 121 7.59 18.40 7.64
C SER A 121 8.61 18.04 6.57
N PHE A 122 8.13 17.69 5.38
CA PHE A 122 8.98 17.30 4.26
C PHE A 122 10.01 18.36 3.90
N ASN A 123 11.25 17.96 3.85
CA ASN A 123 12.37 18.71 3.30
C ASN A 123 13.11 17.84 2.29
N SER A 124 13.38 18.39 1.13
CA SER A 124 14.20 17.76 0.12
C SER A 124 15.58 17.37 0.69
N ASN A 125 16.01 16.15 0.48
CA ASN A 125 17.20 15.53 1.08
C ASN A 125 17.17 15.42 2.63
N GLY A 126 15.99 15.58 3.23
CA GLY A 126 15.80 15.36 4.66
C GLY A 126 15.99 13.91 5.07
N MET A 127 16.43 13.69 6.29
CA MET A 127 16.53 12.38 6.92
C MET A 127 15.66 12.34 8.17
N TYR A 128 14.75 11.38 8.21
CA TYR A 128 13.76 11.25 9.28
C TYR A 128 13.78 9.84 9.86
N VAL A 129 13.32 9.73 11.10
CA VAL A 129 12.99 8.45 11.74
C VAL A 129 11.52 8.47 12.13
N LEU A 130 10.76 7.53 11.62
CA LEU A 130 9.38 7.29 12.02
C LEU A 130 9.39 6.33 13.22
N ASN A 131 9.08 6.84 14.40
CA ASN A 131 9.20 6.12 15.66
C ASN A 131 7.95 5.36 16.03
N SER A 132 6.78 5.83 15.61
CA SER A 132 5.49 5.17 15.85
C SER A 132 4.44 5.65 14.86
N ALA A 133 3.42 4.82 14.60
CA ALA A 133 2.19 5.23 13.93
C ALA A 133 1.02 4.32 14.32
N THR A 134 -0.18 4.89 14.33
CA THR A 134 -1.44 4.15 14.43
C THR A 134 -2.23 4.39 13.15
N PHE A 135 -2.64 3.31 12.50
CA PHE A 135 -3.39 3.35 11.25
C PHE A 135 -4.85 2.96 11.51
N ASN A 136 -5.78 3.73 10.95
CA ASN A 136 -7.19 3.45 11.08
C ASN A 136 -7.67 2.53 9.97
N THR A 137 -8.42 1.50 10.33
CA THR A 137 -9.11 0.62 9.40
C THR A 137 -10.62 0.62 9.67
N VAL A 138 -11.40 0.46 8.62
CA VAL A 138 -12.86 0.26 8.73
C VAL A 138 -13.23 -1.22 8.95
N GLN A 139 -12.25 -2.11 8.87
CA GLN A 139 -12.46 -3.54 9.10
C GLN A 139 -12.08 -3.89 10.54
N ASN A 140 -12.79 -4.89 11.10
CA ASN A 140 -12.45 -5.40 12.42
C ASN A 140 -11.02 -5.97 12.43
N VAL A 141 -10.18 -5.48 13.34
CA VAL A 141 -8.76 -5.86 13.41
C VAL A 141 -8.57 -7.36 13.69
N TYR A 142 -9.49 -8.01 14.38
CA TYR A 142 -9.41 -9.46 14.62
C TYR A 142 -9.64 -10.28 13.35
N ASP A 143 -10.40 -9.78 12.40
CA ASP A 143 -10.57 -10.43 11.10
C ASP A 143 -9.29 -10.31 10.26
N ILE A 144 -8.49 -9.26 10.48
CA ILE A 144 -7.21 -9.01 9.84
C ILE A 144 -6.09 -9.88 10.44
N GLN A 145 -6.19 -10.27 11.72
CA GLN A 145 -5.24 -11.18 12.37
C GLN A 145 -5.32 -12.62 11.82
N GLN A 146 -6.41 -12.99 11.17
CA GLN A 146 -6.48 -14.29 10.49
C GLN A 146 -5.37 -14.34 9.43
N PRO A 147 -4.74 -15.53 9.23
CA PRO A 147 -3.72 -15.66 8.22
C PRO A 147 -4.27 -15.06 6.92
N CYS A 148 -3.57 -14.08 6.39
CA CYS A 148 -3.78 -13.72 5.01
C CYS A 148 -3.32 -14.95 4.23
N TRP A 149 -4.26 -15.84 4.02
CA TRP A 149 -4.03 -16.88 3.05
C TRP A 149 -3.59 -16.15 1.79
N PRO A 150 -2.42 -16.51 1.20
CA PRO A 150 -2.33 -16.32 -0.20
C PRO A 150 -3.69 -16.80 -0.64
N VAL A 151 -4.41 -15.99 -1.40
CA VAL A 151 -5.65 -16.48 -2.02
C VAL A 151 -5.16 -17.77 -2.63
N ASP A 152 -5.35 -18.83 -1.86
CA ASP A 152 -4.97 -20.14 -2.29
C ASP A 152 -5.72 -20.17 -3.59
N MET A 153 -4.98 -20.31 -4.66
CA MET A 153 -5.62 -20.71 -5.88
C MET A 153 -6.13 -22.10 -5.62
N ASN A 154 -6.94 -22.17 -4.56
CA ASN A 154 -7.63 -23.34 -4.14
C ASN A 154 -8.65 -23.54 -5.23
N GLU A 155 -8.32 -24.49 -6.04
CA GLU A 155 -9.06 -24.98 -7.18
C GLU A 155 -10.53 -25.31 -6.88
N ASN A 156 -11.03 -25.00 -5.68
CA ASN A 156 -12.45 -25.07 -5.34
C ASN A 156 -13.32 -24.02 -6.07
N ASN A 157 -12.73 -23.11 -6.85
CA ASN A 157 -13.45 -22.33 -7.83
C ASN A 157 -13.76 -23.09 -9.14
N GLN A 158 -13.56 -24.40 -9.18
CA GLN A 158 -13.87 -25.24 -10.35
C GLN A 158 -15.34 -25.15 -10.82
N ASN A 159 -16.22 -24.55 -10.02
CA ASN A 159 -17.64 -24.39 -10.38
C ASN A 159 -18.05 -22.96 -10.75
N LYS A 160 -17.17 -21.96 -10.66
CA LYS A 160 -17.51 -20.60 -11.11
C LYS A 160 -17.49 -20.55 -12.63
N LYS A 161 -18.64 -20.33 -13.22
CA LYS A 161 -18.74 -20.12 -14.68
C LYS A 161 -18.15 -18.77 -15.05
N ILE A 162 -17.18 -18.77 -15.97
CA ILE A 162 -16.59 -17.57 -16.52
C ILE A 162 -17.61 -16.93 -17.47
N LYS A 163 -17.92 -15.64 -17.22
CA LYS A 163 -18.81 -14.83 -18.02
C LYS A 163 -18.11 -14.23 -19.23
N LEU A 164 -16.87 -13.76 -19.01
CA LEU A 164 -16.08 -13.07 -20.02
C LEU A 164 -14.59 -13.20 -19.71
N LYS A 165 -13.78 -13.34 -20.76
CA LYS A 165 -12.32 -13.22 -20.68
C LYS A 165 -11.88 -12.08 -21.57
N THR A 166 -11.04 -11.17 -21.05
CA THR A 166 -10.49 -10.06 -21.82
C THR A 166 -8.98 -9.93 -21.61
N ASP A 167 -8.28 -9.35 -22.57
CA ASP A 167 -6.90 -8.91 -22.39
C ASP A 167 -6.84 -7.52 -21.68
N LEU A 168 -5.61 -7.00 -21.53
CA LEU A 168 -5.36 -5.69 -20.90
C LEU A 168 -6.03 -4.50 -21.61
N ILE A 169 -6.36 -4.64 -22.88
CA ILE A 169 -7.02 -3.59 -23.69
C ILE A 169 -8.50 -3.87 -23.93
N GLY A 170 -9.08 -4.85 -23.22
CA GLY A 170 -10.51 -5.15 -23.22
C GLY A 170 -10.98 -6.03 -24.40
N ARG A 171 -10.08 -6.61 -25.20
CA ARG A 171 -10.48 -7.54 -26.27
C ARG A 171 -10.92 -8.87 -25.68
N THR A 172 -12.03 -9.41 -26.12
CA THR A 172 -12.52 -10.75 -25.74
C THR A 172 -11.57 -11.83 -26.24
N ILE A 173 -11.21 -12.75 -25.33
CA ILE A 173 -10.37 -13.91 -25.63
C ILE A 173 -11.25 -15.15 -25.63
N ASN A 174 -11.29 -15.88 -26.75
CA ASN A 174 -12.00 -17.14 -26.86
C ASN A 174 -11.16 -18.30 -26.31
N LYS A 175 -11.83 -19.43 -26.02
CA LYS A 175 -11.19 -20.60 -25.43
C LYS A 175 -10.04 -21.17 -26.27
N ASP A 176 -10.15 -21.02 -27.57
CA ASP A 176 -9.24 -21.62 -28.57
C ASP A 176 -8.12 -20.64 -29.03
N ASP A 177 -8.12 -19.42 -28.51
CA ASP A 177 -7.10 -18.44 -28.86
C ASP A 177 -5.77 -18.79 -28.17
N SER A 178 -4.71 -18.93 -28.96
CA SER A 178 -3.33 -19.03 -28.47
C SER A 178 -2.89 -17.64 -28.02
N TYR A 179 -3.24 -17.28 -26.79
CA TYR A 179 -2.90 -15.99 -26.20
C TYR A 179 -1.84 -16.16 -25.11
N SER A 180 -0.78 -15.37 -25.19
CA SER A 180 0.23 -15.24 -24.16
C SER A 180 0.15 -13.83 -23.55
N GLY A 181 0.02 -13.72 -22.25
CA GLY A 181 -0.08 -12.44 -21.56
C GLY A 181 -1.10 -12.43 -20.42
N PHE A 182 -1.43 -11.22 -19.95
CA PHE A 182 -2.42 -11.06 -18.89
C PHE A 182 -3.86 -11.16 -19.41
N ILE A 183 -4.65 -11.97 -18.75
CA ILE A 183 -6.07 -12.20 -19.01
C ILE A 183 -6.86 -11.80 -17.78
N PHE A 184 -7.97 -11.07 -17.98
CA PHE A 184 -8.97 -10.83 -16.96
C PHE A 184 -10.15 -11.77 -17.17
N GLU A 185 -10.44 -12.59 -16.18
CA GLU A 185 -11.61 -13.47 -16.15
C GLU A 185 -12.69 -12.83 -15.28
N LEU A 186 -13.83 -12.46 -15.88
CA LEU A 186 -15.01 -12.01 -15.17
C LEU A 186 -15.95 -13.20 -14.99
N TYR A 187 -16.45 -13.38 -13.78
CA TYR A 187 -17.38 -14.45 -13.41
C TYR A 187 -18.84 -13.95 -13.34
N TYR A 188 -19.79 -14.86 -13.34
CA TYR A 188 -21.23 -14.51 -13.27
C TYR A 188 -21.64 -13.89 -11.93
N ASP A 189 -20.88 -14.07 -10.87
CA ASP A 189 -21.06 -13.40 -9.57
C ASP A 189 -20.45 -11.99 -9.53
N ASN A 190 -20.02 -11.46 -10.68
CA ASN A 190 -19.32 -10.19 -10.87
C ASN A 190 -17.93 -10.12 -10.20
N SER A 191 -17.42 -11.22 -9.65
CA SER A 191 -16.02 -11.30 -9.26
C SER A 191 -15.12 -11.36 -10.50
N TYR A 192 -13.87 -10.94 -10.38
CA TYR A 192 -12.88 -11.04 -11.47
C TYR A 192 -11.58 -11.63 -10.97
N ARG A 193 -10.81 -12.21 -11.88
CA ARG A 193 -9.49 -12.75 -11.62
C ARG A 193 -8.53 -12.33 -12.73
N LYS A 194 -7.30 -11.95 -12.35
CA LYS A 194 -6.19 -11.71 -13.27
C LYS A 194 -5.34 -12.98 -13.39
N VAL A 195 -5.13 -13.47 -14.59
CA VAL A 195 -4.34 -14.67 -14.87
C VAL A 195 -3.26 -14.32 -15.88
N PHE A 196 -2.04 -14.80 -15.67
CA PHE A 196 -0.99 -14.75 -16.68
C PHE A 196 -0.94 -16.10 -17.39
N LYS A 197 -1.03 -16.09 -18.73
CA LYS A 197 -0.95 -17.29 -19.56
C LYS A 197 0.35 -17.24 -20.38
N TYR A 198 1.10 -18.32 -20.34
CA TYR A 198 2.32 -18.51 -21.11
C TYR A 198 2.04 -19.05 -22.50
#